data_ebe30624a7c7e3e54941ae35bf823927
#
_entry.id   ebe30624a7c7e3e54941ae35bf823927
#
_cell.length_a   1.000
_cell.length_b   1.000
_cell.length_c   1.000
_cell.angle_alpha   90.00
_cell.angle_beta   90.00
_cell.angle_gamma   90.00
#
_symmetry.space_group_name_H-M   'P 1'
#
loop_
_entity.id
_entity.type
_entity.pdbx_description
1 polymer ?
#
loop_
_entity_poly.entity_id
_entity_poly.type
_entity_poly.pdbx_seq_one_letter_code
_entity_poly.pdbx_strand_id
1 'polypeptide(L)'
;MNSHTSYNFSFSYNLNAQPDTKPPTEDLIAFDFCHEYPLTGEQTMLRGNTSGRQTIVTNDVLYSLHQCYQFKTLKEHNLHLQKAIPDLAGQTEDINHVLNSISRTGLMLSAIRKAEELAPEPTEREEESGLCYCILTCDRPEAVSRLLQSMAKNHRFLPGNRYFLIDDSRQTGHQQQNRALCESFSREHTVNLQYFGAREQGHFQERLEQALPEHKDGIAFLLGSHTPDKATYGRSRNWALLLGAGSKLVLIDDDVLFQRVNPREQSSQAVLTSSTRDADFFSSGDTWETLSDENRPDPTTHAFSGAMGKSLPQALALATGEKLPPEAFRQLNPHDFSRFQRHSRVLITSCGSMGDPGTSSNIWLYLLDRNSRRNFYANEEQYRRHLFDRNLWFGRKDYAFLNTFVLISQITGVDARESLPPYFPLQRNEDLLFGEMVRYLHPYALQLDLPWAAPHLPLEKRRWKEGLAKQPPRHGLLSFSAEMLGRQREHNPATTPGRRLQSLADHYYCLAEISDQELLNRLAQTTLQHTTSHIRQMSDILAESPEAPGYWREDLQAIIQSLQQSLTTPSPEGFVDISGDPQTQRDSARSLWRAYATGLQAWEACTAWMQQNR
;
A
#
# COMPACT_ATOMS: atom_id res chain seq x y z
N MET A 1 16.59 12.24 51.68
CA MET A 1 15.91 13.49 51.32
C MET A 1 15.14 13.21 50.05
N ASN A 2 13.87 12.87 50.19
CA ASN A 2 12.99 12.60 49.06
C ASN A 2 12.49 13.94 48.53
N SER A 3 13.00 14.36 47.38
CA SER A 3 12.42 15.48 46.66
C SER A 3 11.19 14.97 45.89
N HIS A 4 10.01 15.18 46.47
CA HIS A 4 8.77 15.07 45.71
C HIS A 4 8.75 16.19 44.67
N THR A 5 9.02 15.84 43.41
CA THR A 5 8.77 16.73 42.30
C THR A 5 7.26 16.71 42.05
N SER A 6 6.56 17.75 42.54
CA SER A 6 5.13 17.93 42.21
C SER A 6 5.04 18.45 40.78
N TYR A 7 4.44 17.66 39.87
CA TYR A 7 4.12 18.11 38.55
C TYR A 7 2.98 19.13 38.60
N ASN A 8 3.27 20.38 38.24
CA ASN A 8 2.25 21.41 38.10
C ASN A 8 1.67 21.39 36.70
N PHE A 9 0.48 20.80 36.53
CA PHE A 9 -0.28 20.87 35.28
C PHE A 9 -0.97 22.25 35.22
N SER A 10 -0.48 23.13 34.34
CA SER A 10 -1.16 24.41 34.08
C SER A 10 -1.69 24.43 32.64
N PHE A 11 -2.93 24.89 32.49
CA PHE A 11 -3.59 25.04 31.20
C PHE A 11 -3.93 26.49 30.96
N SER A 12 -3.68 27.00 29.76
CA SER A 12 -4.27 28.24 29.29
C SER A 12 -5.46 27.91 28.37
N TYR A 13 -6.62 28.46 28.70
CA TYR A 13 -7.83 28.27 27.89
C TYR A 13 -7.89 29.30 26.78
N ASN A 14 -8.23 28.85 25.58
CA ASN A 14 -8.65 29.73 24.50
C ASN A 14 -10.13 30.10 24.74
N LEU A 15 -10.41 31.32 25.16
CA LEU A 15 -11.75 31.81 25.55
C LEU A 15 -12.79 31.80 24.40
N ASN A 16 -12.38 31.52 23.17
CA ASN A 16 -13.25 31.50 21.99
C ASN A 16 -13.66 30.08 21.51
N ALA A 17 -13.26 29.03 22.20
CA ALA A 17 -13.71 27.67 21.87
C ALA A 17 -15.09 27.44 22.51
N GLN A 18 -16.13 27.27 21.68
CA GLN A 18 -17.39 26.71 22.19
C GLN A 18 -17.10 25.36 22.87
N PRO A 19 -17.65 25.07 24.04
CA PRO A 19 -17.42 23.80 24.70
C PRO A 19 -18.06 22.69 23.87
N ASP A 20 -17.21 21.92 23.20
CA ASP A 20 -17.62 20.67 22.62
C ASP A 20 -18.03 19.70 23.73
N THR A 21 -19.07 18.95 23.51
CA THR A 21 -19.59 17.95 24.44
C THR A 21 -18.50 16.96 24.83
N LYS A 22 -18.48 16.55 26.11
CA LYS A 22 -17.58 15.49 26.61
C LYS A 22 -17.68 14.27 25.67
N PRO A 23 -16.55 13.72 25.16
CA PRO A 23 -16.61 12.55 24.31
C PRO A 23 -17.33 11.40 25.03
N PRO A 24 -18.12 10.59 24.32
CA PRO A 24 -18.73 9.40 24.90
C PRO A 24 -17.66 8.50 25.52
N THR A 25 -17.97 7.82 26.60
CA THR A 25 -17.02 6.94 27.29
C THR A 25 -16.53 5.77 26.43
N GLU A 26 -17.27 5.43 25.37
CA GLU A 26 -16.96 4.35 24.42
C GLU A 26 -16.33 4.84 23.11
N ASP A 27 -16.07 6.15 22.95
CA ASP A 27 -15.39 6.66 21.76
C ASP A 27 -13.91 6.21 21.75
N LEU A 28 -13.41 5.91 20.55
CA LEU A 28 -11.97 5.75 20.33
C LEU A 28 -11.39 7.10 19.90
N ILE A 29 -10.41 7.55 20.64
CA ILE A 29 -9.73 8.82 20.40
C ILE A 29 -8.24 8.59 20.18
N ALA A 30 -7.61 9.46 19.37
CA ALA A 30 -6.17 9.48 19.16
C ALA A 30 -5.66 10.92 19.11
N PHE A 31 -4.45 11.16 19.58
CA PHE A 31 -3.84 12.48 19.49
C PHE A 31 -3.55 12.84 18.03
N ASP A 32 -3.99 14.04 17.59
CA ASP A 32 -3.69 14.57 16.27
C ASP A 32 -2.19 14.84 16.12
N PHE A 33 -1.62 14.57 14.95
CA PHE A 33 -0.27 15.03 14.66
C PHE A 33 -0.26 16.56 14.65
N CYS A 34 0.65 17.15 15.43
CA CYS A 34 0.73 18.58 15.62
C CYS A 34 2.04 19.15 15.13
N HIS A 35 1.99 20.37 14.60
CA HIS A 35 3.17 21.22 14.56
C HIS A 35 3.45 21.72 15.97
N GLU A 36 4.70 21.61 16.40
CA GLU A 36 5.16 21.96 17.73
C GLU A 36 6.02 23.21 17.69
N TYR A 37 5.65 24.21 18.47
CA TYR A 37 6.37 25.47 18.56
C TYR A 37 6.78 25.71 20.01
N PRO A 38 8.05 25.45 20.42
CA PRO A 38 8.53 25.74 21.75
C PRO A 38 8.36 27.23 22.10
N LEU A 39 7.70 27.53 23.21
CA LEU A 39 7.49 28.89 23.71
C LEU A 39 8.48 29.24 24.80
N THR A 40 8.71 28.31 25.73
CA THR A 40 9.63 28.44 26.87
C THR A 40 10.32 27.10 27.10
N GLY A 41 11.24 27.00 28.06
CA GLY A 41 11.81 25.71 28.48
C GLY A 41 10.82 24.70 29.03
N GLU A 42 9.58 25.12 29.36
CA GLU A 42 8.57 24.28 30.00
C GLU A 42 7.26 24.17 29.19
N GLN A 43 7.06 24.98 28.13
CA GLN A 43 5.80 25.09 27.41
C GLN A 43 6.00 25.05 25.90
N THR A 44 5.10 24.34 25.23
CA THR A 44 5.03 24.23 23.75
C THR A 44 3.63 24.56 23.25
N MET A 45 3.54 25.39 22.21
CA MET A 45 2.29 25.57 21.45
C MET A 45 2.14 24.43 20.44
N LEU A 46 0.97 23.83 20.42
CA LEU A 46 0.58 22.79 19.48
C LEU A 46 -0.41 23.34 18.47
N ARG A 47 -0.26 22.95 17.21
CA ARG A 47 -1.26 23.16 16.15
C ARG A 47 -1.54 21.85 15.46
N GLY A 48 -2.75 21.31 15.62
CA GLY A 48 -3.18 20.05 15.00
C GLY A 48 -3.20 20.13 13.48
N ASN A 49 -2.63 19.12 12.83
CA ASN A 49 -2.57 19.05 11.36
C ASN A 49 -3.96 18.81 10.76
N THR A 50 -4.77 17.99 11.40
CA THR A 50 -6.13 17.66 10.96
C THR A 50 -7.13 18.74 11.34
N SER A 51 -7.13 19.14 12.60
CA SER A 51 -8.12 20.05 13.16
C SER A 51 -7.81 21.53 12.91
N GLY A 52 -6.55 21.88 12.66
CA GLY A 52 -6.05 23.27 12.64
C GLY A 52 -6.15 23.98 13.98
N ARG A 53 -6.63 23.30 15.05
CA ARG A 53 -6.80 23.86 16.39
C ARG A 53 -5.45 24.07 17.06
N GLN A 54 -5.41 24.99 18.01
CA GLN A 54 -4.18 25.37 18.71
C GLN A 54 -4.41 25.32 20.22
N THR A 55 -3.39 24.90 20.97
CA THR A 55 -3.35 24.98 22.43
C THR A 55 -1.90 25.05 22.90
N ILE A 56 -1.71 25.52 24.15
CA ILE A 56 -0.42 25.51 24.82
C ILE A 56 -0.45 24.44 25.90
N VAL A 57 0.58 23.60 25.93
CA VAL A 57 0.74 22.53 26.92
C VAL A 57 2.12 22.62 27.57
N THR A 58 2.28 22.01 28.74
CA THR A 58 3.61 21.76 29.30
C THR A 58 4.31 20.63 28.54
N ASN A 59 5.65 20.60 28.58
CA ASN A 59 6.41 19.56 27.91
C ASN A 59 6.12 18.15 28.46
N ASP A 60 5.76 18.02 29.73
CA ASP A 60 5.35 16.75 30.35
C ASP A 60 4.01 16.25 29.77
N VAL A 61 3.05 17.16 29.58
CA VAL A 61 1.79 16.85 28.89
C VAL A 61 2.05 16.46 27.43
N LEU A 62 2.90 17.20 26.73
CA LEU A 62 3.29 16.88 25.35
C LEU A 62 3.93 15.48 25.25
N TYR A 63 4.86 15.16 26.13
CA TYR A 63 5.47 13.83 26.21
C TYR A 63 4.43 12.72 26.41
N SER A 64 3.43 12.98 27.27
CA SER A 64 2.32 12.05 27.50
C SER A 64 1.42 11.92 26.26
N LEU A 65 1.13 13.02 25.55
CA LEU A 65 0.33 13.01 24.32
C LEU A 65 1.01 12.24 23.18
N HIS A 66 2.34 12.27 23.09
CA HIS A 66 3.10 11.46 22.13
C HIS A 66 2.93 9.94 22.33
N GLN A 67 2.42 9.50 23.48
CA GLN A 67 2.04 8.10 23.72
C GLN A 67 0.60 7.78 23.26
N CYS A 68 -0.16 8.79 22.77
CA CYS A 68 -1.58 8.68 22.46
C CYS A 68 -1.90 8.63 20.95
N TYR A 69 -0.95 8.26 20.10
CA TYR A 69 -1.12 8.17 18.65
C TYR A 69 -1.90 6.93 18.13
N GLN A 70 -2.50 6.15 19.00
CA GLN A 70 -3.35 5.01 18.62
C GLN A 70 -4.79 5.30 19.02
N PHE A 71 -5.75 4.90 18.16
CA PHE A 71 -7.17 4.97 18.50
C PHE A 71 -7.51 3.99 19.63
N LYS A 72 -7.73 4.52 20.81
CA LYS A 72 -8.05 3.81 22.05
C LYS A 72 -9.17 4.53 22.80
N THR A 73 -9.89 3.80 23.65
CA THR A 73 -10.79 4.44 24.62
C THR A 73 -10.00 5.31 25.62
N LEU A 74 -10.67 6.24 26.26
CA LEU A 74 -10.05 7.06 27.32
C LEU A 74 -9.44 6.18 28.42
N LYS A 75 -10.13 5.09 28.78
CA LYS A 75 -9.65 4.12 29.78
C LYS A 75 -8.39 3.39 29.32
N GLU A 76 -8.35 2.96 28.06
CA GLU A 76 -7.16 2.29 27.48
C GLU A 76 -5.96 3.25 27.42
N HIS A 77 -6.17 4.53 27.05
CA HIS A 77 -5.12 5.55 27.10
C HIS A 77 -4.59 5.75 28.51
N ASN A 78 -5.49 5.86 29.49
CA ASN A 78 -5.12 6.01 30.88
C ASN A 78 -4.22 4.86 31.36
N LEU A 79 -4.66 3.62 31.14
CA LEU A 79 -3.88 2.43 31.50
C LEU A 79 -2.53 2.37 30.76
N HIS A 80 -2.50 2.78 29.50
CA HIS A 80 -1.28 2.83 28.72
C HIS A 80 -0.29 3.86 29.27
N LEU A 81 -0.74 5.06 29.57
CA LEU A 81 0.09 6.13 30.14
C LEU A 81 0.66 5.76 31.50
N GLN A 82 -0.14 5.16 32.39
CA GLN A 82 0.35 4.69 33.69
C GLN A 82 1.43 3.62 33.58
N LYS A 83 1.35 2.78 32.55
CA LYS A 83 2.36 1.74 32.27
C LYS A 83 3.62 2.31 31.60
N ALA A 84 3.45 3.25 30.65
CA ALA A 84 4.54 3.80 29.87
C ALA A 84 5.36 4.85 30.64
N ILE A 85 4.72 5.59 31.55
CA ILE A 85 5.31 6.70 32.32
C ILE A 85 5.18 6.37 33.80
N PRO A 86 6.26 5.90 34.46
CA PRO A 86 6.20 5.46 35.88
C PRO A 86 5.66 6.52 36.84
N ASP A 87 5.95 7.79 36.58
CA ASP A 87 5.52 8.93 37.43
C ASP A 87 4.00 9.18 37.38
N LEU A 88 3.31 8.62 36.36
CA LEU A 88 1.84 8.69 36.26
C LEU A 88 1.13 7.49 36.92
N ALA A 89 1.87 6.56 37.52
CA ALA A 89 1.27 5.39 38.17
C ALA A 89 0.30 5.81 39.30
N GLY A 90 -0.94 5.34 39.23
CA GLY A 90 -2.01 5.68 40.19
C GLY A 90 -2.71 7.02 39.96
N GLN A 91 -2.30 7.85 38.99
CA GLN A 91 -2.87 9.19 38.76
C GLN A 91 -4.06 9.15 37.76
N THR A 92 -4.98 8.22 37.93
CA THR A 92 -6.10 7.97 36.99
C THR A 92 -6.97 9.21 36.74
N GLU A 93 -7.29 9.97 37.78
CA GLU A 93 -8.18 11.16 37.70
C GLU A 93 -7.48 12.30 36.96
N ASP A 94 -6.23 12.57 37.27
CA ASP A 94 -5.44 13.62 36.62
C ASP A 94 -5.22 13.35 35.13
N ILE A 95 -4.86 12.13 34.80
CA ILE A 95 -4.74 11.69 33.37
C ILE A 95 -6.07 11.90 32.65
N ASN A 96 -7.18 11.45 33.21
CA ASN A 96 -8.51 11.63 32.61
C ASN A 96 -8.87 13.11 32.45
N HIS A 97 -8.54 13.94 33.43
CA HIS A 97 -8.77 15.37 33.36
C HIS A 97 -7.99 16.03 32.24
N VAL A 98 -6.70 15.69 32.09
CA VAL A 98 -5.82 16.20 31.02
C VAL A 98 -6.34 15.76 29.66
N LEU A 99 -6.55 14.46 29.44
CA LEU A 99 -7.02 13.93 28.15
C LEU A 99 -8.38 14.50 27.73
N ASN A 100 -9.32 14.65 28.68
CA ASN A 100 -10.61 15.31 28.42
C ASN A 100 -10.43 16.80 28.07
N SER A 101 -9.49 17.49 28.70
CA SER A 101 -9.21 18.91 28.41
C SER A 101 -8.63 19.05 27.00
N ILE A 102 -7.68 18.21 26.60
CA ILE A 102 -7.12 18.19 25.23
C ILE A 102 -8.20 17.79 24.21
N SER A 103 -9.07 16.84 24.52
CA SER A 103 -10.21 16.47 23.65
C SER A 103 -11.13 17.67 23.36
N ARG A 104 -11.39 18.51 24.36
CA ARG A 104 -12.19 19.74 24.19
C ARG A 104 -11.52 20.77 23.29
N THR A 105 -10.20 20.81 23.21
CA THR A 105 -9.48 21.68 22.26
C THR A 105 -9.59 21.21 20.82
N GLY A 106 -10.04 19.96 20.58
CA GLY A 106 -10.14 19.34 19.27
C GLY A 106 -8.82 18.77 18.76
N LEU A 107 -7.83 18.57 19.65
CA LEU A 107 -6.56 17.90 19.34
C LEU A 107 -6.58 16.38 19.57
N MET A 108 -7.69 15.85 20.10
CA MET A 108 -7.97 14.41 20.07
C MET A 108 -8.99 14.15 18.97
N LEU A 109 -8.59 13.34 17.98
CA LEU A 109 -9.42 12.87 16.87
C LEU A 109 -10.44 11.86 17.41
N SER A 110 -11.70 11.94 16.99
CA SER A 110 -12.79 11.07 17.46
C SER A 110 -13.24 10.13 16.36
N ALA A 111 -13.22 8.82 16.63
CA ALA A 111 -13.71 7.79 15.71
C ALA A 111 -15.23 7.89 15.47
N ILE A 112 -16.02 8.15 16.52
CA ILE A 112 -17.48 8.29 16.40
C ILE A 112 -17.86 9.44 15.48
N ARG A 113 -17.27 10.62 15.69
CA ARG A 113 -17.54 11.80 14.84
C ARG A 113 -17.17 11.54 13.37
N LYS A 114 -16.02 10.89 13.13
CA LYS A 114 -15.60 10.53 11.77
C LYS A 114 -16.53 9.49 11.15
N ALA A 115 -16.97 8.49 11.89
CA ALA A 115 -17.93 7.50 11.43
C ALA A 115 -19.28 8.12 11.07
N GLU A 116 -19.73 9.13 11.82
CA GLU A 116 -20.95 9.91 11.50
C GLU A 116 -20.77 10.72 10.21
N GLU A 117 -19.61 11.39 10.05
CA GLU A 117 -19.25 12.13 8.84
C GLU A 117 -19.26 11.21 7.60
N LEU A 118 -18.77 9.98 7.74
CA LEU A 118 -18.61 9.01 6.66
C LEU A 118 -19.81 8.05 6.51
N ALA A 119 -20.98 8.37 7.07
CA ALA A 119 -22.15 7.52 6.99
C ALA A 119 -22.39 7.04 5.54
N PRO A 120 -22.70 5.74 5.33
CA PRO A 120 -22.91 5.17 4.00
C PRO A 120 -24.01 5.91 3.22
N GLU A 121 -23.75 6.15 1.94
CA GLU A 121 -24.71 6.72 1.00
C GLU A 121 -25.14 5.68 -0.01
N PRO A 122 -26.47 5.52 -0.23
CA PRO A 122 -26.97 4.64 -1.28
C PRO A 122 -26.33 4.98 -2.63
N THR A 123 -25.96 3.97 -3.37
CA THR A 123 -25.45 4.12 -4.74
C THR A 123 -26.14 3.11 -5.63
N GLU A 124 -26.43 3.52 -6.85
CA GLU A 124 -26.91 2.56 -7.87
C GLU A 124 -25.80 1.54 -8.12
N ARG A 125 -26.20 0.27 -8.22
CA ARG A 125 -25.31 -0.78 -8.70
C ARG A 125 -25.07 -0.51 -10.18
N GLU A 126 -23.87 -0.07 -10.51
CA GLU A 126 -23.44 -0.05 -11.91
C GLU A 126 -23.38 -1.49 -12.42
N GLU A 127 -23.83 -1.71 -13.65
CA GLU A 127 -23.60 -2.97 -14.32
C GLU A 127 -22.09 -3.25 -14.36
N GLU A 128 -21.68 -4.51 -14.19
CA GLU A 128 -20.28 -4.95 -14.27
C GLU A 128 -19.78 -4.95 -15.74
N SER A 129 -20.36 -4.11 -16.57
CA SER A 129 -20.04 -3.92 -17.98
C SER A 129 -19.10 -2.74 -18.19
N GLY A 130 -18.34 -2.78 -19.29
CA GLY A 130 -17.40 -1.70 -19.64
C GLY A 130 -16.04 -1.80 -18.93
N LEU A 131 -15.74 -2.93 -18.29
CA LEU A 131 -14.44 -3.22 -17.69
C LEU A 131 -13.42 -3.61 -18.77
N CYS A 132 -12.17 -3.24 -18.54
CA CYS A 132 -11.02 -3.66 -19.37
C CYS A 132 -10.14 -4.62 -18.56
N TYR A 133 -10.11 -5.88 -18.93
CA TYR A 133 -9.28 -6.89 -18.30
C TYR A 133 -7.97 -7.04 -19.07
N CYS A 134 -6.84 -6.90 -18.39
CA CYS A 134 -5.51 -7.05 -18.95
C CYS A 134 -4.72 -8.13 -18.20
N ILE A 135 -4.51 -9.26 -18.85
CA ILE A 135 -3.64 -10.34 -18.37
C ILE A 135 -2.22 -10.00 -18.79
N LEU A 136 -1.28 -10.02 -17.85
CA LEU A 136 0.13 -9.68 -18.06
C LEU A 136 0.97 -10.95 -18.03
N THR A 137 1.77 -11.20 -19.07
CA THR A 137 2.62 -12.39 -19.14
C THR A 137 3.99 -12.12 -19.76
N CYS A 138 4.97 -12.95 -19.40
CA CYS A 138 6.31 -12.97 -19.99
C CYS A 138 6.89 -14.38 -19.92
N ASP A 139 7.06 -15.03 -21.07
CA ASP A 139 7.67 -16.36 -21.22
C ASP A 139 7.03 -17.50 -20.40
N ARG A 140 5.71 -17.45 -20.14
CA ARG A 140 4.99 -18.40 -19.27
C ARG A 140 3.65 -18.89 -19.85
N PRO A 141 3.62 -19.51 -21.04
CA PRO A 141 2.37 -19.94 -21.69
C PRO A 141 1.57 -20.98 -20.87
N GLU A 142 2.24 -21.82 -20.05
CA GLU A 142 1.57 -22.77 -19.16
C GLU A 142 0.78 -22.05 -18.05
N ALA A 143 1.32 -20.96 -17.48
CA ALA A 143 0.63 -20.16 -16.49
C ALA A 143 -0.59 -19.47 -17.13
N VAL A 144 -0.43 -18.88 -18.31
CA VAL A 144 -1.54 -18.30 -19.08
C VAL A 144 -2.65 -19.33 -19.34
N SER A 145 -2.29 -20.53 -19.79
CA SER A 145 -3.27 -21.60 -20.04
C SER A 145 -4.07 -21.94 -18.79
N ARG A 146 -3.39 -22.09 -17.65
CA ARG A 146 -4.01 -22.40 -16.36
C ARG A 146 -4.94 -21.27 -15.88
N LEU A 147 -4.51 -20.00 -16.01
CA LEU A 147 -5.33 -18.84 -15.70
C LEU A 147 -6.59 -18.81 -16.56
N LEU A 148 -6.47 -18.94 -17.88
CA LEU A 148 -7.60 -18.91 -18.82
C LEU A 148 -8.60 -20.02 -18.51
N GLN A 149 -8.15 -21.24 -18.20
CA GLN A 149 -9.03 -22.34 -17.77
C GLN A 149 -9.80 -21.98 -16.47
N SER A 150 -9.15 -21.34 -15.51
CA SER A 150 -9.83 -20.89 -14.28
C SER A 150 -10.82 -19.76 -14.56
N MET A 151 -10.51 -18.84 -15.47
CA MET A 151 -11.44 -17.81 -15.91
C MET A 151 -12.65 -18.41 -16.63
N ALA A 152 -12.47 -19.37 -17.53
CA ALA A 152 -13.56 -20.08 -18.20
C ALA A 152 -14.55 -20.72 -17.20
N LYS A 153 -14.03 -21.23 -16.09
CA LYS A 153 -14.86 -21.85 -15.04
C LYS A 153 -15.58 -20.83 -14.14
N ASN A 154 -14.93 -19.75 -13.80
CA ASN A 154 -15.33 -18.90 -12.66
C ASN A 154 -15.77 -17.50 -13.06
N HIS A 155 -15.43 -17.00 -14.26
CA HIS A 155 -15.73 -15.65 -14.70
C HIS A 155 -16.89 -15.63 -15.69
N ARG A 156 -17.76 -14.62 -15.51
CA ARG A 156 -18.81 -14.34 -16.47
C ARG A 156 -18.34 -13.31 -17.50
N PHE A 157 -18.11 -13.75 -18.72
CA PHE A 157 -17.74 -12.85 -19.80
C PHE A 157 -18.94 -12.02 -20.26
N LEU A 158 -18.88 -10.71 -20.04
CA LEU A 158 -19.96 -9.79 -20.44
C LEU A 158 -19.60 -9.11 -21.78
N PRO A 159 -20.58 -8.94 -22.70
CA PRO A 159 -20.32 -8.36 -24.03
C PRO A 159 -19.73 -6.95 -24.02
N GLY A 160 -19.99 -6.17 -22.96
CA GLY A 160 -19.44 -4.82 -22.81
C GLY A 160 -18.01 -4.76 -22.28
N ASN A 161 -17.43 -5.89 -21.86
CA ASN A 161 -16.07 -5.96 -21.34
C ASN A 161 -15.06 -6.23 -22.45
N ARG A 162 -13.84 -5.71 -22.28
CA ARG A 162 -12.69 -5.93 -23.16
C ARG A 162 -11.65 -6.78 -22.46
N TYR A 163 -11.03 -7.69 -23.21
CA TYR A 163 -10.05 -8.64 -22.66
C TYR A 163 -8.79 -8.61 -23.52
N PHE A 164 -7.65 -8.42 -22.87
CA PHE A 164 -6.33 -8.41 -23.52
C PHE A 164 -5.38 -9.38 -22.82
N LEU A 165 -4.58 -10.09 -23.59
CA LEU A 165 -3.35 -10.73 -23.13
C LEU A 165 -2.18 -9.87 -23.59
N ILE A 166 -1.55 -9.16 -22.66
CA ILE A 166 -0.36 -8.34 -22.91
C ILE A 166 0.85 -9.22 -22.71
N ASP A 167 1.53 -9.52 -23.81
CA ASP A 167 2.63 -10.48 -23.85
C ASP A 167 3.98 -9.80 -24.07
N ASP A 168 4.81 -9.86 -23.04
CA ASP A 168 6.20 -9.35 -23.03
C ASP A 168 7.23 -10.48 -23.23
N SER A 169 6.79 -11.65 -23.73
CA SER A 169 7.65 -12.82 -23.97
C SER A 169 8.78 -12.50 -24.93
N ARG A 170 9.95 -12.98 -24.58
CA ARG A 170 11.20 -12.78 -25.33
C ARG A 170 11.45 -13.92 -26.32
N GLN A 171 10.92 -15.12 -26.02
CA GLN A 171 11.03 -16.30 -26.82
C GLN A 171 9.91 -16.35 -27.85
N THR A 172 10.25 -16.39 -29.15
CA THR A 172 9.28 -16.45 -30.27
C THR A 172 8.32 -17.63 -30.13
N GLY A 173 8.81 -18.79 -29.64
CA GLY A 173 7.96 -19.96 -29.38
C GLY A 173 6.87 -19.70 -28.36
N HIS A 174 7.18 -18.99 -27.26
CA HIS A 174 6.21 -18.61 -26.23
C HIS A 174 5.20 -17.57 -26.73
N GLN A 175 5.64 -16.61 -27.56
CA GLN A 175 4.74 -15.64 -28.20
C GLN A 175 3.72 -16.35 -29.10
N GLN A 176 4.16 -17.34 -29.90
CA GLN A 176 3.29 -18.13 -30.76
C GLN A 176 2.30 -18.97 -29.95
N GLN A 177 2.75 -19.59 -28.85
CA GLN A 177 1.89 -20.36 -27.94
C GLN A 177 0.85 -19.46 -27.26
N ASN A 178 1.23 -18.31 -26.72
CA ASN A 178 0.31 -17.38 -26.12
C ASN A 178 -0.73 -16.85 -27.11
N ARG A 179 -0.34 -16.53 -28.33
CA ARG A 179 -1.27 -16.14 -29.41
C ARG A 179 -2.27 -17.27 -29.73
N ALA A 180 -1.79 -18.50 -29.89
CA ALA A 180 -2.65 -19.66 -30.14
C ALA A 180 -3.63 -19.93 -29.00
N LEU A 181 -3.19 -19.74 -27.72
CA LEU A 181 -4.06 -19.82 -26.54
C LEU A 181 -5.19 -18.78 -26.61
N CYS A 182 -4.88 -17.52 -26.96
CA CYS A 182 -5.93 -16.48 -27.11
C CYS A 182 -6.94 -16.83 -28.19
N GLU A 183 -6.47 -17.33 -29.37
CA GLU A 183 -7.32 -17.68 -30.49
C GLU A 183 -8.21 -18.90 -30.20
N SER A 184 -7.70 -19.94 -29.53
CA SER A 184 -8.51 -21.10 -29.15
C SER A 184 -9.52 -20.73 -28.06
N PHE A 185 -9.09 -20.01 -27.06
CA PHE A 185 -9.96 -19.54 -25.97
C PHE A 185 -11.12 -18.68 -26.49
N SER A 186 -10.83 -17.76 -27.40
CA SER A 186 -11.84 -16.87 -27.99
C SER A 186 -12.88 -17.66 -28.79
N ARG A 187 -12.48 -18.70 -29.49
CA ARG A 187 -13.39 -19.58 -30.25
C ARG A 187 -14.24 -20.46 -29.33
N GLU A 188 -13.62 -21.04 -28.30
CA GLU A 188 -14.27 -22.00 -27.42
C GLU A 188 -15.32 -21.33 -26.51
N HIS A 189 -15.03 -20.11 -26.05
CA HIS A 189 -15.87 -19.40 -25.08
C HIS A 189 -16.66 -18.22 -25.65
N THR A 190 -16.60 -18.00 -26.97
CA THR A 190 -17.31 -16.90 -27.68
C THR A 190 -17.00 -15.53 -27.04
N VAL A 191 -15.73 -15.30 -26.69
CA VAL A 191 -15.20 -14.07 -26.11
C VAL A 191 -14.11 -13.48 -27.00
N ASN A 192 -14.02 -12.17 -27.10
CA ASN A 192 -12.95 -11.51 -27.81
C ASN A 192 -11.75 -11.25 -26.88
N LEU A 193 -10.91 -12.26 -26.67
CA LEU A 193 -9.62 -12.11 -25.98
C LEU A 193 -8.56 -11.70 -27.00
N GLN A 194 -8.13 -10.44 -26.95
CA GLN A 194 -7.18 -9.87 -27.88
C GLN A 194 -5.74 -10.13 -27.41
N TYR A 195 -4.93 -10.73 -28.29
CA TYR A 195 -3.50 -10.85 -28.08
C TYR A 195 -2.79 -9.53 -28.40
N PHE A 196 -1.98 -9.03 -27.48
CA PHE A 196 -1.23 -7.78 -27.61
C PHE A 196 0.25 -8.02 -27.29
N GLY A 197 0.97 -8.58 -28.25
CA GLY A 197 2.39 -8.92 -28.15
C GLY A 197 3.30 -7.92 -28.89
N ALA A 198 4.57 -8.29 -29.07
CA ALA A 198 5.63 -7.40 -29.57
C ALA A 198 5.27 -6.69 -30.91
N ARG A 199 4.58 -7.39 -31.82
CA ARG A 199 4.16 -6.83 -33.13
C ARG A 199 3.09 -5.74 -32.94
N GLU A 200 2.06 -6.04 -32.16
CA GLU A 200 0.97 -5.12 -31.87
C GLU A 200 1.46 -3.90 -31.09
N GLN A 201 2.31 -4.12 -30.10
CA GLN A 201 2.96 -3.07 -29.30
C GLN A 201 3.82 -2.15 -30.18
N GLY A 202 4.66 -2.71 -31.05
CA GLY A 202 5.50 -1.93 -31.97
C GLY A 202 4.67 -1.06 -32.93
N HIS A 203 3.61 -1.61 -33.49
CA HIS A 203 2.71 -0.85 -34.37
C HIS A 203 2.01 0.29 -33.64
N PHE A 204 1.52 0.06 -32.41
CA PHE A 204 0.91 1.13 -31.60
C PHE A 204 1.93 2.20 -31.19
N GLN A 205 3.15 1.79 -30.81
CA GLN A 205 4.21 2.72 -30.48
C GLN A 205 4.56 3.63 -31.65
N GLU A 206 4.74 3.07 -32.86
CA GLU A 206 5.01 3.84 -34.08
C GLU A 206 3.90 4.88 -34.35
N ARG A 207 2.64 4.51 -34.20
CA ARG A 207 1.50 5.43 -34.35
C ARG A 207 1.51 6.55 -33.33
N LEU A 208 1.82 6.24 -32.06
CA LEU A 208 1.97 7.25 -31.00
C LEU A 208 3.13 8.22 -31.31
N GLU A 209 4.29 7.69 -31.69
CA GLU A 209 5.46 8.50 -32.03
C GLU A 209 5.22 9.40 -33.26
N GLN A 210 4.46 8.92 -34.24
CA GLN A 210 4.06 9.73 -35.40
C GLN A 210 3.06 10.82 -35.06
N ALA A 211 2.13 10.53 -34.13
CA ALA A 211 1.12 11.50 -33.70
C ALA A 211 1.67 12.53 -32.69
N LEU A 212 2.70 12.16 -31.92
CA LEU A 212 3.28 12.94 -30.83
C LEU A 212 4.81 13.02 -30.97
N PRO A 213 5.35 13.58 -32.08
CA PRO A 213 6.78 13.56 -32.38
C PRO A 213 7.64 14.25 -31.32
N GLU A 214 7.11 15.26 -30.65
CA GLU A 214 7.77 16.00 -29.56
C GLU A 214 7.96 15.15 -28.29
N HIS A 215 7.21 14.04 -28.16
CA HIS A 215 7.24 13.14 -27.02
C HIS A 215 7.93 11.79 -27.31
N LYS A 216 8.57 11.65 -28.47
CA LYS A 216 9.14 10.40 -28.96
C LYS A 216 10.05 9.71 -27.95
N ASP A 217 10.98 10.43 -27.32
CA ASP A 217 11.93 9.86 -26.36
C ASP A 217 11.21 9.36 -25.08
N GLY A 218 10.21 10.08 -24.60
CA GLY A 218 9.39 9.69 -23.47
C GLY A 218 8.55 8.43 -23.77
N ILE A 219 7.94 8.37 -24.96
CA ILE A 219 7.19 7.21 -25.46
C ILE A 219 8.11 5.99 -25.55
N ALA A 220 9.29 6.15 -26.18
CA ALA A 220 10.28 5.09 -26.33
C ALA A 220 10.76 4.56 -24.97
N PHE A 221 10.95 5.42 -23.99
CA PHE A 221 11.33 4.98 -22.64
C PHE A 221 10.20 4.20 -21.94
N LEU A 222 8.97 4.70 -21.97
CA LEU A 222 7.85 4.10 -21.22
C LEU A 222 7.33 2.79 -21.86
N LEU A 223 7.37 2.68 -23.20
CA LEU A 223 6.68 1.65 -23.97
C LEU A 223 7.61 0.80 -24.83
N GLY A 224 8.81 1.29 -25.12
CA GLY A 224 9.77 0.64 -25.99
C GLY A 224 10.32 -0.66 -25.42
N SER A 225 10.91 -1.46 -26.30
CA SER A 225 11.62 -2.68 -25.90
C SER A 225 12.92 -2.33 -25.21
N HIS A 226 13.18 -3.00 -24.09
CA HIS A 226 14.41 -2.85 -23.30
C HIS A 226 15.30 -4.08 -23.43
N THR A 227 16.53 -3.97 -22.90
CA THR A 227 17.49 -5.08 -22.94
C THR A 227 16.96 -6.32 -22.19
N PRO A 228 17.24 -7.55 -22.70
CA PRO A 228 16.65 -8.78 -22.17
C PRO A 228 16.99 -9.12 -20.72
N ASP A 229 18.01 -8.51 -20.14
CA ASP A 229 18.47 -8.72 -18.77
C ASP A 229 17.69 -7.91 -17.71
N LYS A 230 16.80 -7.00 -18.13
CA LYS A 230 16.04 -6.14 -17.24
C LYS A 230 14.61 -6.63 -17.05
N ALA A 231 14.09 -6.49 -15.83
CA ALA A 231 12.67 -6.70 -15.54
C ALA A 231 11.84 -5.58 -16.17
N THR A 232 10.79 -5.92 -16.92
CA THR A 232 9.95 -4.99 -17.69
C THR A 232 8.49 -4.99 -17.24
N TYR A 233 8.22 -5.33 -15.97
CA TYR A 233 6.84 -5.43 -15.43
C TYR A 233 6.06 -4.12 -15.59
N GLY A 234 6.70 -2.97 -15.31
CA GLY A 234 6.05 -1.67 -15.46
C GLY A 234 5.70 -1.33 -16.90
N ARG A 235 6.50 -1.77 -17.89
CA ARG A 235 6.21 -1.58 -19.32
C ARG A 235 4.89 -2.24 -19.73
N SER A 236 4.68 -3.49 -19.36
CA SER A 236 3.44 -4.22 -19.66
C SER A 236 2.23 -3.54 -19.01
N ARG A 237 2.40 -3.02 -17.77
CA ARG A 237 1.36 -2.25 -17.06
C ARG A 237 1.08 -0.91 -17.74
N ASN A 238 2.07 -0.24 -18.32
CA ASN A 238 1.86 0.98 -19.11
C ASN A 238 0.99 0.72 -20.33
N TRP A 239 1.22 -0.38 -21.05
CA TRP A 239 0.33 -0.81 -22.13
C TRP A 239 -1.09 -1.08 -21.62
N ALA A 240 -1.24 -1.73 -20.47
CA ALA A 240 -2.55 -1.94 -19.86
C ALA A 240 -3.26 -0.63 -19.50
N LEU A 241 -2.55 0.34 -18.91
CA LEU A 241 -3.10 1.66 -18.62
C LEU A 241 -3.58 2.39 -19.87
N LEU A 242 -2.82 2.33 -20.99
CA LEU A 242 -3.21 2.94 -22.25
C LEU A 242 -4.42 2.23 -22.88
N LEU A 243 -4.44 0.90 -22.93
CA LEU A 243 -5.56 0.12 -23.43
C LEU A 243 -6.81 0.30 -22.55
N GLY A 244 -6.62 0.47 -21.24
CA GLY A 244 -7.66 0.72 -20.26
C GLY A 244 -8.07 2.17 -20.09
N ALA A 245 -7.35 3.14 -20.69
CA ALA A 245 -7.58 4.58 -20.44
C ALA A 245 -9.05 4.96 -20.62
N GLY A 246 -9.66 5.71 -19.67
CA GLY A 246 -11.08 6.06 -19.66
C GLY A 246 -12.05 4.92 -19.33
N SER A 247 -11.56 3.79 -18.78
CA SER A 247 -12.37 2.66 -18.30
C SER A 247 -11.96 2.26 -16.90
N LYS A 248 -12.75 1.39 -16.28
CA LYS A 248 -12.29 0.63 -15.11
C LYS A 248 -11.41 -0.51 -15.62
N LEU A 249 -10.18 -0.57 -15.16
CA LEU A 249 -9.16 -1.52 -15.59
C LEU A 249 -8.97 -2.61 -14.51
N VAL A 250 -8.85 -3.86 -14.93
CA VAL A 250 -8.47 -4.99 -14.08
C VAL A 250 -7.16 -5.58 -14.60
N LEU A 251 -6.10 -5.46 -13.82
CA LEU A 251 -4.79 -6.07 -14.07
C LEU A 251 -4.75 -7.45 -13.43
N ILE A 252 -4.24 -8.45 -14.15
CA ILE A 252 -4.17 -9.84 -13.71
C ILE A 252 -2.78 -10.38 -14.06
N ASP A 253 -2.04 -10.90 -13.08
CA ASP A 253 -0.78 -11.62 -13.34
C ASP A 253 -1.07 -13.05 -13.83
N ASP A 254 -0.21 -13.62 -14.66
CA ASP A 254 -0.43 -14.92 -15.31
C ASP A 254 -0.35 -16.14 -14.38
N ASP A 255 0.23 -15.99 -13.20
CA ASP A 255 0.44 -17.07 -12.23
C ASP A 255 -0.62 -17.12 -11.09
N VAL A 256 -1.76 -16.46 -11.30
CA VAL A 256 -2.93 -16.58 -10.43
C VAL A 256 -3.98 -17.54 -10.99
N LEU A 257 -4.84 -18.08 -10.13
CA LEU A 257 -6.12 -18.67 -10.55
C LEU A 257 -7.24 -17.65 -10.31
N PHE A 258 -8.12 -17.54 -11.28
CA PHE A 258 -9.27 -16.65 -11.19
C PHE A 258 -10.35 -17.29 -10.34
N GLN A 259 -10.08 -17.34 -9.03
CA GLN A 259 -10.89 -18.00 -8.02
C GLN A 259 -10.86 -17.18 -6.73
N ARG A 260 -12.02 -17.02 -6.09
CA ARG A 260 -12.12 -16.38 -4.79
C ARG A 260 -11.88 -17.40 -3.67
N VAL A 261 -11.00 -17.05 -2.73
CA VAL A 261 -10.66 -17.84 -1.55
C VAL A 261 -10.86 -16.98 -0.30
N ASN A 262 -11.76 -17.39 0.58
CA ASN A 262 -12.06 -16.67 1.80
C ASN A 262 -11.00 -16.95 2.88
N PRO A 263 -10.79 -16.05 3.87
CA PRO A 263 -10.01 -16.37 5.06
C PRO A 263 -10.73 -17.41 5.93
N ARG A 264 -10.01 -18.06 6.84
CA ARG A 264 -10.63 -18.98 7.80
C ARG A 264 -11.69 -18.32 8.68
N GLU A 265 -11.41 -17.10 9.11
CA GLU A 265 -12.31 -16.26 9.89
C GLU A 265 -12.59 -14.98 9.09
N GLN A 266 -13.72 -14.95 8.42
CA GLN A 266 -14.14 -13.80 7.65
C GLN A 266 -14.97 -12.86 8.53
N SER A 267 -14.64 -11.59 8.52
CA SER A 267 -15.48 -10.51 9.02
C SER A 267 -16.26 -9.88 7.86
N SER A 268 -17.45 -9.37 8.14
CA SER A 268 -18.24 -8.59 7.18
C SER A 268 -18.15 -7.09 7.43
N GLN A 269 -17.22 -6.66 8.29
CA GLN A 269 -17.08 -5.25 8.67
C GLN A 269 -16.25 -4.47 7.66
N ALA A 270 -16.40 -3.15 7.70
CA ALA A 270 -15.49 -2.23 7.02
C ALA A 270 -14.57 -1.57 8.05
N VAL A 271 -13.30 -1.40 7.69
CA VAL A 271 -12.30 -0.75 8.54
C VAL A 271 -11.52 0.31 7.77
N LEU A 272 -11.13 1.38 8.46
CA LEU A 272 -10.13 2.34 7.98
C LEU A 272 -8.79 1.98 8.62
N THR A 273 -7.77 1.72 7.81
CA THR A 273 -6.52 1.17 8.34
C THR A 273 -5.28 1.70 7.63
N SER A 274 -4.18 1.75 8.36
CA SER A 274 -2.81 1.96 7.86
C SER A 274 -1.92 0.73 8.11
N SER A 275 -2.51 -0.39 8.59
CA SER A 275 -1.78 -1.61 8.92
C SER A 275 -1.42 -2.43 7.67
N THR A 276 -0.54 -3.41 7.85
CA THR A 276 -0.26 -4.46 6.86
C THR A 276 -1.42 -5.46 6.79
N ARG A 277 -1.41 -6.33 5.74
CA ARG A 277 -2.36 -7.43 5.59
C ARG A 277 -2.23 -8.46 6.72
N ASP A 278 -3.32 -9.17 6.98
CA ASP A 278 -3.36 -10.34 7.87
C ASP A 278 -2.75 -11.56 7.19
N ALA A 279 -2.33 -12.55 7.99
CA ALA A 279 -1.82 -13.81 7.48
C ALA A 279 -2.43 -15.01 8.23
N ASP A 280 -2.93 -15.98 7.46
CA ASP A 280 -3.31 -17.29 7.99
C ASP A 280 -2.33 -18.37 7.48
N PHE A 281 -1.82 -19.18 8.38
CA PHE A 281 -0.82 -20.21 8.10
C PHE A 281 -1.46 -21.58 8.03
N PHE A 282 -1.03 -22.39 7.06
CA PHE A 282 -1.64 -23.68 6.76
C PHE A 282 -0.76 -24.85 7.16
N SER A 283 -1.41 -25.92 7.63
CA SER A 283 -0.76 -27.22 7.85
C SER A 283 -0.41 -27.89 6.52
N SER A 284 0.45 -28.90 6.55
CA SER A 284 0.92 -29.59 5.34
C SER A 284 -0.17 -30.29 4.51
N GLY A 285 -1.36 -30.49 5.08
CA GLY A 285 -2.51 -31.12 4.40
C GLY A 285 -3.60 -30.14 3.97
N ASP A 286 -3.49 -28.86 4.35
CA ASP A 286 -4.48 -27.86 3.98
C ASP A 286 -4.22 -27.37 2.55
N THR A 287 -5.26 -27.26 1.75
CA THR A 287 -5.21 -26.73 0.40
C THR A 287 -6.13 -25.52 0.26
N TRP A 288 -5.86 -24.68 -0.73
CA TRP A 288 -6.69 -23.50 -1.01
C TRP A 288 -8.11 -23.87 -1.44
N GLU A 289 -8.31 -25.07 -2.00
CA GLU A 289 -9.60 -25.56 -2.46
C GLU A 289 -10.62 -25.66 -1.32
N THR A 290 -10.18 -25.98 -0.11
CA THR A 290 -11.05 -26.07 1.07
C THR A 290 -11.63 -24.72 1.52
N LEU A 291 -11.03 -23.61 1.09
CA LEU A 291 -11.44 -22.24 1.41
C LEU A 291 -12.06 -21.52 0.20
N SER A 292 -12.23 -22.21 -0.92
CA SER A 292 -12.82 -21.65 -2.13
C SER A 292 -14.27 -21.26 -1.92
N ASP A 293 -14.65 -20.07 -2.38
CA ASP A 293 -16.03 -19.60 -2.37
C ASP A 293 -16.75 -20.09 -3.64
N GLU A 294 -17.40 -21.23 -3.55
CA GLU A 294 -18.13 -21.83 -4.69
C GLU A 294 -19.36 -21.01 -5.09
N ASN A 295 -19.94 -20.23 -4.18
CA ASN A 295 -21.12 -19.40 -4.46
C ASN A 295 -20.76 -18.10 -5.18
N ARG A 296 -19.53 -17.59 -4.95
CA ARG A 296 -19.01 -16.36 -5.54
C ARG A 296 -17.58 -16.58 -6.02
N PRO A 297 -17.37 -17.40 -7.05
CA PRO A 297 -16.01 -17.80 -7.44
C PRO A 297 -15.20 -16.67 -8.08
N ASP A 298 -15.84 -15.70 -8.73
CA ASP A 298 -15.18 -14.58 -9.40
C ASP A 298 -14.63 -13.55 -8.38
N PRO A 299 -13.32 -13.31 -8.32
CA PRO A 299 -12.72 -12.38 -7.37
C PRO A 299 -12.95 -10.91 -7.71
N THR A 300 -13.42 -10.58 -8.92
CA THR A 300 -13.53 -9.20 -9.45
C THR A 300 -14.96 -8.64 -9.43
N THR A 301 -15.93 -9.40 -8.95
CA THR A 301 -17.33 -8.97 -8.86
C THR A 301 -17.64 -8.19 -7.58
N HIS A 302 -18.86 -7.65 -7.50
CA HIS A 302 -19.39 -6.95 -6.34
C HIS A 302 -18.58 -5.68 -6.00
N ALA A 303 -18.11 -5.57 -4.73
CA ALA A 303 -17.36 -4.41 -4.26
C ALA A 303 -16.02 -4.21 -4.99
N PHE A 304 -15.42 -5.24 -5.59
CA PHE A 304 -14.18 -5.10 -6.34
C PHE A 304 -14.35 -4.17 -7.54
N SER A 305 -15.24 -4.51 -8.48
CA SER A 305 -15.49 -3.67 -9.66
C SER A 305 -16.42 -2.49 -9.36
N GLY A 306 -17.37 -2.69 -8.45
CA GLY A 306 -18.39 -1.70 -8.10
C GLY A 306 -17.85 -0.48 -7.38
N ALA A 307 -16.86 -0.64 -6.49
CA ALA A 307 -16.33 0.45 -5.68
C ALA A 307 -15.36 1.38 -6.45
N MET A 308 -14.76 0.92 -7.56
CA MET A 308 -13.85 1.76 -8.35
C MET A 308 -14.53 3.06 -8.79
N GLY A 309 -13.96 4.20 -8.41
CA GLY A 309 -14.42 5.56 -8.69
C GLY A 309 -15.54 6.06 -7.78
N LYS A 310 -16.04 5.26 -6.86
CA LYS A 310 -17.04 5.69 -5.88
C LYS A 310 -16.42 6.53 -4.76
N SER A 311 -17.22 7.45 -4.20
CA SER A 311 -16.84 8.15 -2.97
C SER A 311 -16.79 7.17 -1.79
N LEU A 312 -16.07 7.52 -0.72
CA LEU A 312 -15.97 6.66 0.45
C LEU A 312 -17.34 6.25 1.04
N PRO A 313 -18.32 7.15 1.24
CA PRO A 313 -19.66 6.76 1.69
C PRO A 313 -20.39 5.78 0.75
N GLN A 314 -20.25 5.97 -0.57
CA GLN A 314 -20.81 5.05 -1.56
C GLN A 314 -20.11 3.70 -1.56
N ALA A 315 -18.80 3.69 -1.44
CA ALA A 315 -18.01 2.45 -1.36
C ALA A 315 -18.30 1.67 -0.07
N LEU A 316 -18.50 2.35 1.06
CA LEU A 316 -18.98 1.74 2.31
C LEU A 316 -20.36 1.11 2.14
N ALA A 317 -21.28 1.78 1.45
CA ALA A 317 -22.60 1.22 1.16
C ALA A 317 -22.54 -0.06 0.31
N LEU A 318 -21.62 -0.12 -0.65
CA LEU A 318 -21.38 -1.32 -1.48
C LEU A 318 -20.67 -2.44 -0.71
N ALA A 319 -19.74 -2.10 0.18
CA ALA A 319 -18.98 -3.08 0.93
C ALA A 319 -19.82 -3.79 1.99
N THR A 320 -20.49 -3.03 2.85
CA THR A 320 -21.22 -3.55 4.01
C THR A 320 -22.64 -2.99 4.12
N GLY A 321 -22.88 -1.79 3.64
CA GLY A 321 -24.14 -1.05 3.85
C GLY A 321 -24.32 -0.52 5.28
N GLU A 322 -23.36 -0.76 6.17
CA GLU A 322 -23.43 -0.42 7.59
C GLU A 322 -22.54 0.79 7.93
N LYS A 323 -22.90 1.50 9.00
CA LYS A 323 -22.02 2.54 9.56
C LYS A 323 -20.77 1.92 10.15
N LEU A 324 -19.65 2.64 10.03
CA LEU A 324 -18.40 2.24 10.67
C LEU A 324 -18.58 2.25 12.20
N PRO A 325 -18.29 1.14 12.90
CA PRO A 325 -18.18 1.15 14.35
C PRO A 325 -16.89 1.87 14.77
N PRO A 326 -16.78 2.39 16.01
CA PRO A 326 -15.54 3.01 16.49
C PRO A 326 -14.31 2.11 16.33
N GLU A 327 -14.47 0.81 16.54
CA GLU A 327 -13.42 -0.21 16.41
C GLU A 327 -12.80 -0.26 15.00
N ALA A 328 -13.53 0.19 13.98
CA ALA A 328 -13.03 0.28 12.61
C ALA A 328 -11.81 1.21 12.45
N PHE A 329 -11.51 2.03 13.46
CA PHE A 329 -10.39 2.99 13.45
C PHE A 329 -9.16 2.50 14.22
N ARG A 330 -9.23 1.37 14.95
CA ARG A 330 -8.13 0.92 15.84
C ARG A 330 -6.77 0.79 15.16
N GLN A 331 -6.75 0.44 13.88
CA GLN A 331 -5.53 0.26 13.10
C GLN A 331 -5.21 1.44 12.19
N LEU A 332 -5.95 2.54 12.30
CA LEU A 332 -5.71 3.74 11.53
C LEU A 332 -4.62 4.59 12.20
N ASN A 333 -3.60 4.98 11.42
CA ASN A 333 -2.65 5.98 11.87
C ASN A 333 -3.33 7.37 11.88
N PRO A 334 -3.31 8.13 12.97
CA PRO A 334 -3.87 9.48 13.03
C PRO A 334 -3.37 10.42 11.93
N HIS A 335 -2.16 10.23 11.43
CA HIS A 335 -1.62 11.00 10.30
C HIS A 335 -2.47 10.83 9.02
N ASP A 336 -3.05 9.65 8.79
CA ASP A 336 -3.87 9.38 7.62
C ASP A 336 -5.35 9.78 7.81
N PHE A 337 -5.77 10.12 9.04
CA PHE A 337 -7.16 10.40 9.39
C PHE A 337 -7.80 11.50 8.53
N SER A 338 -7.04 12.56 8.23
CA SER A 338 -7.50 13.67 7.38
C SER A 338 -7.70 13.28 5.91
N ARG A 339 -7.19 12.12 5.49
CA ARG A 339 -7.31 11.62 4.12
C ARG A 339 -8.63 10.90 3.86
N PHE A 340 -9.32 10.47 4.93
CA PHE A 340 -10.62 9.82 4.84
C PHE A 340 -11.73 10.88 4.96
N GLN A 341 -12.17 11.38 3.80
CA GLN A 341 -13.20 12.40 3.67
C GLN A 341 -14.39 11.86 2.87
N ARG A 342 -15.56 12.50 2.97
CA ARG A 342 -16.72 12.10 2.16
C ARG A 342 -16.46 12.10 0.65
N HIS A 343 -15.61 13.01 0.18
CA HIS A 343 -15.21 13.13 -1.23
C HIS A 343 -14.01 12.24 -1.61
N SER A 344 -13.38 11.56 -0.65
CA SER A 344 -12.30 10.60 -0.96
C SER A 344 -12.84 9.48 -1.82
N ARG A 345 -12.09 9.09 -2.86
CA ARG A 345 -12.56 8.14 -3.88
C ARG A 345 -11.70 6.88 -3.91
N VAL A 346 -12.35 5.75 -4.09
CA VAL A 346 -11.66 4.48 -4.31
C VAL A 346 -11.14 4.45 -5.75
N LEU A 347 -9.85 4.68 -5.93
CA LEU A 347 -9.20 4.58 -7.25
C LEU A 347 -8.62 3.19 -7.51
N ILE A 348 -8.33 2.44 -6.45
CA ILE A 348 -7.71 1.12 -6.54
C ILE A 348 -8.52 0.13 -5.70
N THR A 349 -8.76 -1.06 -6.26
CA THR A 349 -9.29 -2.22 -5.55
C THR A 349 -8.31 -3.38 -5.67
N SER A 350 -8.20 -4.19 -4.64
CA SER A 350 -7.32 -5.36 -4.62
C SER A 350 -7.91 -6.46 -3.76
N CYS A 351 -7.35 -7.65 -3.88
CA CYS A 351 -7.61 -8.75 -2.97
C CYS A 351 -6.28 -9.36 -2.50
N GLY A 352 -6.37 -10.25 -1.52
CA GLY A 352 -5.22 -10.98 -1.00
C GLY A 352 -4.68 -12.03 -1.97
N SER A 353 -3.64 -12.75 -1.53
CA SER A 353 -3.08 -13.92 -2.20
C SER A 353 -3.20 -15.16 -1.31
N MET A 354 -3.50 -16.30 -1.93
CA MET A 354 -3.39 -17.61 -1.31
C MET A 354 -2.29 -18.42 -2.01
N GLY A 355 -1.33 -18.90 -1.27
CA GLY A 355 -0.10 -19.50 -1.80
C GLY A 355 1.08 -18.56 -1.63
N ASP A 356 1.80 -18.24 -2.71
CA ASP A 356 2.94 -17.32 -2.65
C ASP A 356 2.47 -15.87 -2.36
N PRO A 357 2.93 -15.22 -1.28
CA PRO A 357 2.52 -13.84 -0.96
C PRO A 357 3.13 -12.78 -1.90
N GLY A 358 4.00 -13.15 -2.84
CA GLY A 358 4.65 -12.22 -3.77
C GLY A 358 5.80 -11.40 -3.16
N THR A 359 6.09 -11.52 -1.87
CA THR A 359 7.09 -10.69 -1.17
C THR A 359 8.53 -11.16 -1.40
N SER A 360 9.48 -10.23 -1.50
CA SER A 360 10.91 -10.54 -1.65
C SER A 360 11.61 -10.89 -0.35
N SER A 361 11.09 -10.42 0.80
CA SER A 361 11.63 -10.63 2.14
C SER A 361 10.59 -11.29 3.04
N ASN A 362 11.04 -11.94 4.12
CA ASN A 362 10.19 -12.53 5.17
C ASN A 362 10.22 -11.74 6.48
N ILE A 363 10.84 -10.56 6.52
CA ILE A 363 10.92 -9.73 7.74
C ILE A 363 9.53 -9.33 8.26
N TRP A 364 8.57 -9.15 7.35
CA TRP A 364 7.20 -8.78 7.67
C TRP A 364 6.46 -9.83 8.52
N LEU A 365 6.88 -11.10 8.51
CA LEU A 365 6.34 -12.15 9.38
C LEU A 365 6.50 -11.82 10.87
N TYR A 366 7.51 -11.05 11.22
CA TYR A 366 7.76 -10.59 12.59
C TYR A 366 7.01 -9.29 12.95
N LEU A 367 6.38 -8.64 11.94
CA LEU A 367 5.61 -7.41 12.08
C LEU A 367 4.09 -7.64 11.96
N LEU A 368 3.65 -8.90 11.91
CA LEU A 368 2.24 -9.29 11.85
C LEU A 368 1.45 -8.75 13.06
N ASP A 369 0.15 -8.53 12.86
CA ASP A 369 -0.79 -8.26 13.94
C ASP A 369 -0.81 -9.40 14.98
N ARG A 370 -1.41 -9.14 16.15
CA ARG A 370 -1.39 -10.07 17.28
C ARG A 370 -2.00 -11.44 16.95
N ASN A 371 -3.08 -11.48 16.16
CA ASN A 371 -3.80 -12.74 15.87
C ASN A 371 -3.03 -13.56 14.84
N SER A 372 -2.61 -12.95 13.73
CA SER A 372 -1.77 -13.59 12.70
C SER A 372 -0.45 -14.09 13.29
N ARG A 373 0.15 -13.30 14.19
CA ARG A 373 1.40 -13.65 14.88
C ARG A 373 1.24 -14.87 15.81
N ARG A 374 0.13 -14.98 16.57
CA ARG A 374 -0.16 -16.16 17.39
C ARG A 374 -0.30 -17.42 16.54
N ASN A 375 -0.95 -17.33 15.40
CA ASN A 375 -1.05 -18.44 14.44
C ASN A 375 0.32 -18.79 13.86
N PHE A 376 1.18 -17.81 13.58
CA PHE A 376 2.52 -18.01 13.05
C PHE A 376 3.41 -18.85 13.97
N TYR A 377 3.40 -18.58 15.27
CA TYR A 377 4.25 -19.27 16.24
C TYR A 377 3.50 -20.31 17.13
N ALA A 378 2.31 -20.72 16.76
CA ALA A 378 1.51 -21.65 17.58
C ALA A 378 2.19 -23.00 17.83
N ASN A 379 3.02 -23.45 16.90
CA ASN A 379 3.78 -24.70 16.95
C ASN A 379 5.16 -24.49 16.35
N GLU A 380 6.23 -24.98 17.00
CA GLU A 380 7.61 -24.74 16.58
C GLU A 380 7.92 -25.35 15.21
N GLU A 381 7.47 -26.56 14.91
CA GLU A 381 7.69 -27.21 13.62
C GLU A 381 7.05 -26.40 12.48
N GLN A 382 5.80 -25.97 12.68
CA GLN A 382 5.10 -25.10 11.72
C GLN A 382 5.78 -23.75 11.60
N TYR A 383 6.19 -23.13 12.71
CA TYR A 383 6.92 -21.88 12.70
C TYR A 383 8.20 -21.97 11.86
N ARG A 384 9.05 -22.98 12.12
CA ARG A 384 10.29 -23.21 11.38
C ARG A 384 10.04 -23.42 9.88
N ARG A 385 8.96 -24.09 9.53
CA ARG A 385 8.54 -24.27 8.13
C ARG A 385 8.11 -22.96 7.49
N HIS A 386 7.26 -22.16 8.14
CA HIS A 386 6.72 -20.93 7.60
C HIS A 386 7.76 -19.81 7.46
N LEU A 387 8.90 -19.89 8.10
CA LEU A 387 10.04 -19.00 7.85
C LEU A 387 10.58 -19.09 6.42
N PHE A 388 10.37 -20.21 5.74
CA PHE A 388 10.92 -20.48 4.41
C PHE A 388 9.83 -20.77 3.38
N ASP A 389 8.70 -21.34 3.82
CA ASP A 389 7.60 -21.71 2.95
C ASP A 389 6.73 -20.51 2.64
N ARG A 390 6.45 -20.32 1.35
CA ARG A 390 5.65 -19.21 0.83
C ARG A 390 4.19 -19.61 0.59
N ASN A 391 3.68 -20.58 1.32
CA ASN A 391 2.31 -21.08 1.21
C ASN A 391 1.47 -20.62 2.41
N LEU A 392 0.77 -19.51 2.25
CA LEU A 392 -0.09 -18.91 3.26
C LEU A 392 -1.24 -18.13 2.60
N TRP A 393 -2.28 -17.84 3.36
CA TRP A 393 -3.26 -16.84 2.99
C TRP A 393 -2.75 -15.47 3.48
N PHE A 394 -2.69 -14.49 2.60
CA PHE A 394 -2.19 -13.15 2.88
C PHE A 394 -3.14 -12.11 2.31
N GLY A 395 -3.95 -11.48 3.14
CA GLY A 395 -5.02 -10.59 2.69
C GLY A 395 -5.64 -9.81 3.84
N ARG A 396 -6.87 -9.37 3.67
CA ARG A 396 -7.68 -8.70 4.68
C ARG A 396 -8.86 -9.57 5.09
N LYS A 397 -9.14 -9.62 6.39
CA LYS A 397 -10.33 -10.30 6.93
C LYS A 397 -11.57 -9.40 6.87
N ASP A 398 -11.36 -8.08 6.77
CA ASP A 398 -12.36 -7.02 6.65
C ASP A 398 -12.28 -6.32 5.30
N TYR A 399 -13.32 -5.55 4.93
CA TYR A 399 -13.24 -4.58 3.84
C TYR A 399 -12.37 -3.40 4.30
N ALA A 400 -11.12 -3.39 3.90
CA ALA A 400 -10.13 -2.43 4.38
C ALA A 400 -9.96 -1.25 3.43
N PHE A 401 -10.26 -0.04 3.90
CA PHE A 401 -10.01 1.20 3.19
C PHE A 401 -8.67 1.78 3.65
N LEU A 402 -7.77 2.04 2.70
CA LEU A 402 -6.42 2.54 2.93
C LEU A 402 -6.14 3.78 2.10
N ASN A 403 -5.39 4.72 2.66
CA ASN A 403 -4.74 5.77 1.87
C ASN A 403 -3.28 5.41 1.55
N THR A 404 -2.73 4.37 2.15
CA THR A 404 -1.42 3.80 1.80
C THR A 404 -1.61 2.62 0.87
N PHE A 405 -1.15 2.72 -0.38
CA PHE A 405 -1.40 1.69 -1.36
C PHE A 405 -0.39 0.56 -1.23
N VAL A 406 -0.89 -0.59 -0.79
CA VAL A 406 -0.13 -1.84 -0.77
C VAL A 406 -0.50 -2.60 -2.05
N LEU A 407 0.22 -2.32 -3.12
CA LEU A 407 0.00 -2.97 -4.40
C LEU A 407 0.90 -4.22 -4.47
N ILE A 408 0.36 -5.34 -4.03
CA ILE A 408 0.87 -6.66 -4.41
C ILE A 408 -0.10 -7.11 -5.52
N SER A 409 0.30 -6.87 -6.74
CA SER A 409 -0.59 -6.78 -7.89
C SER A 409 -0.85 -8.11 -8.56
N GLN A 410 -1.50 -9.07 -7.88
CA GLN A 410 -1.94 -10.30 -8.51
C GLN A 410 -3.26 -10.11 -9.30
N ILE A 411 -4.26 -9.51 -8.63
CA ILE A 411 -5.48 -9.00 -9.26
C ILE A 411 -5.73 -7.61 -8.70
N THR A 412 -5.62 -6.59 -9.54
CA THR A 412 -5.75 -5.20 -9.14
C THR A 412 -6.72 -4.47 -10.05
N GLY A 413 -7.76 -3.88 -9.47
CA GLY A 413 -8.64 -2.95 -10.14
C GLY A 413 -8.11 -1.53 -10.05
N VAL A 414 -8.16 -0.78 -11.14
CA VAL A 414 -7.70 0.61 -11.22
C VAL A 414 -8.72 1.44 -11.97
N ASP A 415 -9.16 2.56 -11.41
CA ASP A 415 -10.04 3.49 -12.12
C ASP A 415 -9.26 4.34 -13.11
N ALA A 416 -9.03 3.81 -14.31
CA ALA A 416 -8.31 4.50 -15.37
C ALA A 416 -9.15 5.54 -16.13
N ARG A 417 -10.31 5.94 -15.60
CA ARG A 417 -11.07 7.12 -16.03
C ARG A 417 -10.45 8.39 -15.45
N GLU A 418 -9.75 8.28 -14.33
CA GLU A 418 -8.96 9.35 -13.72
C GLU A 418 -7.55 9.42 -14.35
N SER A 419 -6.90 10.59 -14.22
CA SER A 419 -5.51 10.75 -14.63
C SER A 419 -4.59 9.96 -13.71
N LEU A 420 -3.93 8.95 -14.25
CA LEU A 420 -3.00 8.08 -13.50
C LEU A 420 -1.56 8.29 -14.00
N PRO A 421 -0.54 8.14 -13.15
CA PRO A 421 0.85 8.18 -13.60
C PRO A 421 1.19 6.88 -14.37
N PRO A 422 2.18 6.89 -15.27
CA PRO A 422 2.72 5.63 -15.81
C PRO A 422 3.49 4.87 -14.74
N TYR A 423 3.58 3.56 -14.86
CA TYR A 423 4.56 2.77 -14.11
C TYR A 423 5.98 3.10 -14.59
N PHE A 424 6.95 3.02 -13.69
CA PHE A 424 8.35 3.00 -14.11
C PHE A 424 8.58 1.72 -14.91
N PRO A 425 9.06 1.78 -16.18
CA PRO A 425 8.99 0.63 -17.08
C PRO A 425 9.94 -0.52 -16.73
N LEU A 426 10.98 -0.22 -15.97
CA LEU A 426 12.10 -1.11 -15.65
C LEU A 426 12.21 -1.34 -14.14
N GLN A 427 12.95 -2.36 -13.72
CA GLN A 427 13.24 -2.72 -12.33
C GLN A 427 12.02 -3.29 -11.60
N ARG A 428 12.25 -3.75 -10.35
CA ARG A 428 11.21 -4.24 -9.44
C ARG A 428 10.76 -3.16 -8.47
N ASN A 429 9.61 -3.37 -7.83
CA ASN A 429 8.88 -2.43 -6.97
C ASN A 429 8.24 -1.28 -7.77
N GLU A 430 7.93 -1.53 -9.04
CA GLU A 430 7.18 -0.61 -9.90
C GLU A 430 5.77 -0.35 -9.37
N ASP A 431 5.16 -1.34 -8.72
CA ASP A 431 3.87 -1.26 -8.07
C ASP A 431 3.90 -0.39 -6.81
N LEU A 432 4.94 -0.52 -5.96
CA LEU A 432 5.14 0.35 -4.81
C LEU A 432 5.27 1.81 -5.23
N LEU A 433 6.12 2.07 -6.23
CA LEU A 433 6.32 3.42 -6.75
C LEU A 433 5.03 3.97 -7.38
N PHE A 434 4.31 3.15 -8.15
CA PHE A 434 3.03 3.54 -8.74
C PHE A 434 2.02 3.96 -7.66
N GLY A 435 1.90 3.20 -6.58
CA GLY A 435 1.04 3.53 -5.45
C GLY A 435 1.37 4.90 -4.84
N GLU A 436 2.65 5.19 -4.59
CA GLU A 436 3.07 6.51 -4.09
C GLU A 436 2.82 7.65 -5.10
N MET A 437 2.99 7.38 -6.39
CA MET A 437 2.67 8.37 -7.43
C MET A 437 1.16 8.63 -7.54
N VAL A 438 0.32 7.60 -7.41
CA VAL A 438 -1.14 7.79 -7.35
C VAL A 438 -1.53 8.64 -6.14
N ARG A 439 -0.95 8.39 -4.96
CA ARG A 439 -1.15 9.24 -3.77
C ARG A 439 -0.66 10.67 -3.95
N TYR A 440 0.42 10.84 -4.70
CA TYR A 440 0.96 12.16 -5.02
C TYR A 440 0.01 12.94 -5.95
N LEU A 441 -0.55 12.29 -6.97
CA LEU A 441 -1.49 12.92 -7.89
C LEU A 441 -2.86 13.14 -7.23
N HIS A 442 -3.32 12.20 -6.43
CA HIS A 442 -4.65 12.14 -5.81
C HIS A 442 -4.54 11.96 -4.29
N PRO A 443 -4.31 13.02 -3.50
CA PRO A 443 -4.07 12.92 -2.04
C PRO A 443 -5.20 12.27 -1.24
N TYR A 444 -6.43 12.29 -1.78
CA TYR A 444 -7.62 11.70 -1.18
C TYR A 444 -8.05 10.40 -1.87
N ALA A 445 -7.19 9.82 -2.71
CA ALA A 445 -7.42 8.52 -3.28
C ALA A 445 -7.32 7.43 -2.20
N LEU A 446 -8.19 6.43 -2.34
CA LEU A 446 -8.23 5.28 -1.45
C LEU A 446 -8.03 3.99 -2.24
N GLN A 447 -7.44 3.00 -1.58
CA GLN A 447 -7.49 1.60 -1.97
C GLN A 447 -8.55 0.91 -1.12
N LEU A 448 -9.39 0.09 -1.74
CA LEU A 448 -10.21 -0.89 -1.07
C LEU A 448 -9.58 -2.27 -1.25
N ASP A 449 -9.04 -2.82 -0.18
CA ASP A 449 -8.51 -4.18 -0.13
C ASP A 449 -9.60 -5.11 0.44
N LEU A 450 -9.94 -6.14 -0.31
CA LEU A 450 -11.16 -6.92 -0.11
C LEU A 450 -10.90 -8.16 0.75
N PRO A 451 -11.92 -8.64 1.53
CA PRO A 451 -11.75 -9.72 2.49
C PRO A 451 -11.77 -11.11 1.83
N TRP A 452 -11.01 -11.26 0.75
CA TRP A 452 -10.73 -12.54 0.09
C TRP A 452 -9.39 -12.49 -0.63
N ALA A 453 -8.93 -13.62 -1.07
CA ALA A 453 -7.70 -13.79 -1.81
C ALA A 453 -7.94 -14.50 -3.15
N ALA A 454 -7.00 -14.37 -4.08
CA ALA A 454 -6.89 -15.24 -5.24
C ALA A 454 -5.70 -16.20 -5.06
N PRO A 455 -5.80 -17.47 -5.51
CA PRO A 455 -4.64 -18.37 -5.49
C PRO A 455 -3.54 -17.82 -6.39
N HIS A 456 -2.36 -17.57 -5.81
CA HIS A 456 -1.15 -17.15 -6.51
C HIS A 456 -0.14 -18.30 -6.45
N LEU A 457 -0.03 -19.01 -7.56
CA LEU A 457 0.66 -20.29 -7.67
C LEU A 457 1.71 -20.24 -8.79
N PRO A 458 2.87 -19.59 -8.58
CA PRO A 458 3.98 -19.61 -9.55
C PRO A 458 4.32 -21.04 -9.97
N LEU A 459 4.70 -21.23 -11.24
CA LEU A 459 5.10 -22.55 -11.77
C LEU A 459 6.29 -23.13 -11.01
N GLU A 460 7.23 -22.26 -10.63
CA GLU A 460 8.38 -22.64 -9.82
C GLU A 460 8.13 -22.41 -8.34
N LYS A 461 8.38 -23.42 -7.51
CA LYS A 461 8.32 -23.27 -6.04
C LYS A 461 9.40 -22.30 -5.58
N ARG A 462 8.99 -21.22 -4.95
CA ARG A 462 9.86 -20.23 -4.36
C ARG A 462 9.98 -20.45 -2.85
N ARG A 463 11.15 -20.12 -2.29
CA ARG A 463 11.40 -20.15 -0.84
C ARG A 463 12.17 -18.90 -0.44
N TRP A 464 11.92 -18.39 0.76
CA TRP A 464 12.79 -17.36 1.33
C TRP A 464 14.13 -17.97 1.75
N LYS A 465 15.19 -17.20 1.57
CA LYS A 465 16.54 -17.62 1.98
C LYS A 465 16.69 -17.49 3.49
N GLU A 466 17.48 -18.39 4.07
CA GLU A 466 17.84 -18.33 5.48
C GLU A 466 18.57 -17.02 5.83
N GLY A 467 18.28 -16.47 7.02
CA GLY A 467 18.90 -15.24 7.51
C GLY A 467 18.47 -13.96 6.81
N LEU A 468 17.51 -14.02 5.87
CA LEU A 468 17.07 -12.84 5.10
C LEU A 468 16.49 -11.74 6.01
N ALA A 469 15.73 -12.10 7.06
CA ALA A 469 15.18 -11.16 8.03
C ALA A 469 16.24 -10.46 8.90
N LYS A 470 17.45 -11.03 9.02
CA LYS A 470 18.57 -10.46 9.77
C LYS A 470 19.40 -9.44 8.97
N GLN A 471 19.13 -9.32 7.67
CA GLN A 471 19.86 -8.37 6.84
C GLN A 471 19.27 -6.96 6.98
N PRO A 472 20.14 -5.92 7.05
CA PRO A 472 19.64 -4.56 7.04
C PRO A 472 18.90 -4.26 5.73
N PRO A 473 17.90 -3.36 5.76
CA PRO A 473 17.23 -2.93 4.55
C PRO A 473 18.23 -2.40 3.52
N ARG A 474 18.07 -2.85 2.28
CA ARG A 474 18.81 -2.34 1.13
C ARG A 474 17.80 -1.81 0.11
N HIS A 475 18.14 -0.70 -0.51
CA HIS A 475 17.22 -0.04 -1.42
C HIS A 475 17.52 -0.40 -2.88
N GLY A 476 16.49 -0.83 -3.61
CA GLY A 476 16.46 -0.75 -5.05
C GLY A 476 16.08 0.66 -5.50
N LEU A 477 16.29 0.95 -6.78
CA LEU A 477 16.01 2.26 -7.36
C LEU A 477 14.57 2.73 -7.09
N LEU A 478 13.58 1.85 -7.32
CA LEU A 478 12.18 2.24 -7.24
C LEU A 478 11.67 2.37 -5.81
N SER A 479 12.15 1.53 -4.88
CA SER A 479 11.82 1.69 -3.45
C SER A 479 12.40 2.98 -2.87
N PHE A 480 13.62 3.35 -3.25
CA PHE A 480 14.21 4.63 -2.88
C PHE A 480 13.44 5.82 -3.49
N SER A 481 13.07 5.72 -4.77
CA SER A 481 12.28 6.76 -5.46
C SER A 481 10.92 6.97 -4.80
N ALA A 482 10.23 5.90 -4.39
CA ALA A 482 8.97 5.97 -3.67
C ALA A 482 9.11 6.70 -2.33
N GLU A 483 10.19 6.42 -1.58
CA GLU A 483 10.49 7.09 -0.32
C GLU A 483 10.78 8.59 -0.51
N MET A 484 11.55 8.95 -1.54
CA MET A 484 11.83 10.35 -1.85
C MET A 484 10.56 11.12 -2.22
N LEU A 485 9.67 10.50 -2.98
CA LEU A 485 8.39 11.08 -3.35
C LEU A 485 7.46 11.24 -2.12
N GLY A 486 7.40 10.24 -1.24
CA GLY A 486 6.61 10.29 -0.02
C GLY A 486 6.92 11.49 0.86
N ARG A 487 8.20 11.86 0.97
CA ARG A 487 8.67 13.04 1.74
C ARG A 487 8.22 14.39 1.14
N GLN A 488 7.98 14.46 -0.16
CA GLN A 488 7.58 15.71 -0.84
C GLN A 488 6.07 15.88 -0.98
N ARG A 489 5.29 14.82 -0.80
CA ARG A 489 3.86 14.79 -1.08
C ARG A 489 3.07 15.90 -0.37
N GLU A 490 3.41 16.21 0.87
CA GLU A 490 2.69 17.17 1.71
C GLU A 490 2.96 18.63 1.31
N HIS A 491 4.04 18.88 0.60
CA HIS A 491 4.49 20.22 0.24
C HIS A 491 4.10 20.64 -1.20
N ASN A 492 3.37 19.79 -1.94
CA ASN A 492 3.00 20.11 -3.32
C ASN A 492 1.77 21.05 -3.36
N PRO A 493 1.93 22.30 -3.78
CA PRO A 493 0.85 23.27 -3.86
C PRO A 493 -0.10 23.05 -5.04
N ALA A 494 0.25 22.19 -6.00
CA ALA A 494 -0.57 21.93 -7.17
C ALA A 494 -1.91 21.29 -6.78
N THR A 495 -3.01 21.76 -7.36
CA THR A 495 -4.38 21.37 -6.99
C THR A 495 -5.01 20.35 -7.94
N THR A 496 -4.49 20.24 -9.17
CA THR A 496 -5.04 19.31 -10.17
C THR A 496 -4.08 18.15 -10.46
N PRO A 497 -4.58 16.96 -10.81
CA PRO A 497 -3.74 15.80 -11.13
C PRO A 497 -2.74 16.07 -12.27
N GLY A 498 -3.14 16.78 -13.34
CA GLY A 498 -2.23 17.12 -14.45
C GLY A 498 -1.08 18.01 -14.01
N ARG A 499 -1.32 19.07 -13.20
CA ARG A 499 -0.26 19.90 -12.64
C ARG A 499 0.63 19.13 -11.67
N ARG A 500 0.06 18.18 -10.93
CA ARG A 500 0.83 17.28 -10.04
C ARG A 500 1.68 16.31 -10.85
N LEU A 501 1.20 15.82 -12.00
CA LEU A 501 1.98 15.00 -12.92
C LEU A 501 3.19 15.77 -13.47
N GLN A 502 3.00 17.05 -13.83
CA GLN A 502 4.11 17.92 -14.21
C GLN A 502 5.12 18.10 -13.06
N SER A 503 4.64 18.41 -11.84
CA SER A 503 5.52 18.51 -10.66
C SER A 503 6.24 17.19 -10.34
N LEU A 504 5.65 16.04 -10.68
CA LEU A 504 6.29 14.74 -10.55
C LEU A 504 7.45 14.59 -11.55
N ALA A 505 7.29 15.05 -12.79
CA ALA A 505 8.38 15.09 -13.77
C ALA A 505 9.54 15.98 -13.27
N ASP A 506 9.22 17.18 -12.76
CA ASP A 506 10.21 18.08 -12.19
C ASP A 506 10.95 17.47 -11.00
N HIS A 507 10.25 16.70 -10.13
CA HIS A 507 10.85 15.97 -9.04
C HIS A 507 11.92 14.99 -9.52
N TYR A 508 11.64 14.21 -10.58
CA TYR A 508 12.61 13.24 -11.12
C TYR A 508 13.78 13.93 -11.84
N TYR A 509 13.57 15.06 -12.49
CA TYR A 509 14.66 15.88 -13.00
C TYR A 509 15.55 16.38 -11.86
N CYS A 510 14.97 16.90 -10.78
CA CYS A 510 15.73 17.31 -9.60
C CYS A 510 16.52 16.17 -8.99
N LEU A 511 15.91 14.96 -8.86
CA LEU A 511 16.60 13.77 -8.36
C LEU A 511 17.79 13.37 -9.26
N ALA A 512 17.68 13.55 -10.57
CA ALA A 512 18.75 13.26 -11.51
C ALA A 512 19.93 14.23 -11.42
N GLU A 513 19.73 15.44 -10.87
CA GLU A 513 20.72 16.49 -10.80
C GLU A 513 21.39 16.63 -9.41
N ILE A 514 20.95 15.89 -8.39
CA ILE A 514 21.58 15.98 -7.06
C ILE A 514 23.03 15.47 -7.10
N SER A 515 23.88 16.08 -6.29
CA SER A 515 25.28 15.67 -6.16
C SER A 515 25.43 14.25 -5.58
N ASP A 516 26.58 13.62 -5.80
CA ASP A 516 26.88 12.32 -5.17
C ASP A 516 26.80 12.39 -3.65
N GLN A 517 27.33 13.44 -3.05
CA GLN A 517 27.28 13.62 -1.60
C GLN A 517 25.83 13.68 -1.09
N GLU A 518 24.96 14.40 -1.76
CA GLU A 518 23.55 14.50 -1.39
C GLU A 518 22.81 13.16 -1.59
N LEU A 519 23.07 12.45 -2.69
CA LEU A 519 22.48 11.14 -2.95
C LEU A 519 22.91 10.13 -1.88
N LEU A 520 24.20 10.08 -1.54
CA LEU A 520 24.73 9.21 -0.48
C LEU A 520 24.12 9.55 0.88
N ASN A 521 23.97 10.84 1.21
CA ASN A 521 23.34 11.27 2.45
C ASN A 521 21.87 10.80 2.51
N ARG A 522 21.12 10.92 1.43
CA ARG A 522 19.72 10.47 1.35
C ARG A 522 19.60 8.95 1.46
N LEU A 523 20.48 8.19 0.79
CA LEU A 523 20.53 6.73 0.91
C LEU A 523 20.81 6.31 2.36
N ALA A 524 21.80 6.95 3.01
CA ALA A 524 22.13 6.69 4.40
C ALA A 524 20.96 6.99 5.34
N GLN A 525 20.34 8.17 5.20
CA GLN A 525 19.16 8.56 6.00
C GLN A 525 18.01 7.57 5.84
N THR A 526 17.71 7.16 4.60
CA THR A 526 16.62 6.22 4.33
C THR A 526 16.89 4.86 4.94
N THR A 527 18.14 4.35 4.81
CA THR A 527 18.55 3.10 5.44
C THR A 527 18.45 3.15 6.97
N LEU A 528 18.95 4.22 7.59
CA LEU A 528 18.86 4.43 9.04
C LEU A 528 17.41 4.50 9.50
N GLN A 529 16.56 5.25 8.82
CA GLN A 529 15.16 5.41 9.15
C GLN A 529 14.40 4.08 9.09
N HIS A 530 14.59 3.28 8.04
CA HIS A 530 13.95 1.97 7.93
C HIS A 530 14.49 0.99 8.98
N THR A 531 15.80 0.96 9.19
CA THR A 531 16.42 0.08 10.20
C THR A 531 15.92 0.40 11.60
N THR A 532 15.93 1.68 11.98
CA THR A 532 15.47 2.11 13.32
C THR A 532 13.96 1.90 13.50
N SER A 533 13.16 2.09 12.45
CA SER A 533 11.72 1.79 12.47
C SER A 533 11.46 0.30 12.71
N HIS A 534 12.16 -0.59 12.02
CA HIS A 534 12.05 -2.03 12.23
C HIS A 534 12.47 -2.44 13.65
N ILE A 535 13.61 -1.93 14.13
CA ILE A 535 14.08 -2.19 15.50
C ILE A 535 13.02 -1.78 16.52
N ARG A 536 12.47 -0.56 16.39
CA ARG A 536 11.43 -0.04 17.29
C ARG A 536 10.19 -0.92 17.26
N GLN A 537 9.61 -1.17 16.07
CA GLN A 537 8.41 -1.99 15.93
C GLN A 537 8.59 -3.40 16.50
N MET A 538 9.71 -4.05 16.20
CA MET A 538 10.01 -5.39 16.71
C MET A 538 10.24 -5.40 18.24
N SER A 539 10.86 -4.35 18.78
CA SER A 539 11.05 -4.21 20.23
C SER A 539 9.71 -4.01 20.96
N ASP A 540 8.82 -3.19 20.39
CA ASP A 540 7.47 -2.98 20.93
C ASP A 540 6.68 -4.31 20.90
N ILE A 541 6.72 -5.03 19.77
CA ILE A 541 6.09 -6.34 19.60
C ILE A 541 6.63 -7.36 20.61
N LEU A 542 7.94 -7.39 20.84
CA LEU A 542 8.57 -8.29 21.81
C LEU A 542 8.12 -7.98 23.24
N ALA A 543 8.02 -6.71 23.59
CA ALA A 543 7.56 -6.25 24.89
C ALA A 543 6.06 -6.55 25.13
N GLU A 544 5.24 -6.45 24.09
CA GLU A 544 3.80 -6.74 24.11
C GLU A 544 3.47 -8.24 24.09
N SER A 545 4.45 -9.12 23.87
CA SER A 545 4.27 -10.57 23.74
C SER A 545 5.09 -11.38 24.75
N PRO A 546 4.93 -11.14 26.09
CA PRO A 546 5.68 -11.88 27.11
C PRO A 546 5.35 -13.36 27.13
N GLU A 547 4.12 -13.72 26.70
CA GLU A 547 3.61 -15.08 26.64
C GLU A 547 4.06 -15.87 25.38
N ALA A 548 4.73 -15.23 24.43
CA ALA A 548 5.17 -15.87 23.20
C ALA A 548 6.24 -16.93 23.45
N PRO A 549 6.29 -18.01 22.63
CA PRO A 549 7.27 -19.09 22.79
C PRO A 549 8.72 -18.64 22.72
N GLY A 550 9.61 -19.32 23.47
CA GLY A 550 11.03 -18.99 23.55
C GLY A 550 11.71 -18.94 22.19
N TYR A 551 11.49 -19.95 21.34
CA TYR A 551 12.08 -20.04 19.99
C TYR A 551 11.77 -18.82 19.10
N TRP A 552 10.55 -18.27 19.16
CA TRP A 552 10.18 -17.07 18.40
C TRP A 552 10.80 -15.81 19.00
N ARG A 553 10.80 -15.70 20.34
CA ARG A 553 11.40 -14.56 21.06
C ARG A 553 12.90 -14.47 20.80
N GLU A 554 13.61 -15.61 20.83
CA GLU A 554 15.04 -15.71 20.55
C GLU A 554 15.35 -15.27 19.12
N ASP A 555 14.59 -15.74 18.12
CA ASP A 555 14.77 -15.33 16.72
C ASP A 555 14.52 -13.83 16.54
N LEU A 556 13.46 -13.28 17.16
CA LEU A 556 13.15 -11.86 17.09
C LEU A 556 14.24 -10.99 17.74
N GLN A 557 14.77 -11.42 18.91
CA GLN A 557 15.88 -10.76 19.58
C GLN A 557 17.16 -10.80 18.71
N ALA A 558 17.45 -11.93 18.08
CA ALA A 558 18.59 -12.06 17.18
C ALA A 558 18.48 -11.15 15.94
N ILE A 559 17.26 -10.96 15.41
CA ILE A 559 17.01 -10.00 14.32
C ILE A 559 17.26 -8.57 14.80
N ILE A 560 16.69 -8.17 15.95
CA ILE A 560 16.87 -6.84 16.54
C ILE A 560 18.37 -6.57 16.75
N GLN A 561 19.10 -7.51 17.34
CA GLN A 561 20.55 -7.38 17.56
C GLN A 561 21.32 -7.22 16.25
N SER A 562 21.00 -8.01 15.22
CA SER A 562 21.65 -7.90 13.90
C SER A 562 21.38 -6.54 13.25
N LEU A 563 20.15 -6.03 13.34
CA LEU A 563 19.81 -4.70 12.84
C LEU A 563 20.51 -3.59 13.63
N GLN A 564 20.62 -3.71 14.95
CA GLN A 564 21.38 -2.77 15.80
C GLN A 564 22.86 -2.74 15.42
N GLN A 565 23.47 -3.90 15.21
CA GLN A 565 24.86 -3.99 14.74
C GLN A 565 25.06 -3.33 13.38
N SER A 566 24.07 -3.45 12.47
CA SER A 566 24.15 -2.83 11.16
C SER A 566 24.17 -1.29 11.19
N LEU A 567 23.67 -0.66 12.26
CA LEU A 567 23.74 0.80 12.42
C LEU A 567 25.17 1.35 12.57
N THR A 568 26.12 0.48 12.95
CA THR A 568 27.53 0.84 13.07
C THR A 568 28.37 0.52 11.83
N THR A 569 27.76 -0.08 10.80
CA THR A 569 28.43 -0.39 9.53
C THR A 569 28.24 0.75 8.52
N PRO A 570 29.17 0.90 7.55
CA PRO A 570 28.99 1.89 6.49
C PRO A 570 27.66 1.70 5.75
N SER A 571 27.01 2.82 5.46
CA SER A 571 25.76 2.81 4.68
C SER A 571 25.99 2.36 3.24
N PRO A 572 24.95 1.78 2.57
CA PRO A 572 25.05 1.44 1.16
C PRO A 572 25.37 2.66 0.30
N GLU A 573 26.26 2.50 -0.68
CA GLU A 573 26.71 3.58 -1.58
C GLU A 573 26.02 3.56 -2.95
N GLY A 574 25.08 2.63 -3.17
CA GLY A 574 24.37 2.44 -4.45
C GLY A 574 23.10 1.64 -4.32
N PHE A 575 22.58 1.15 -5.44
CA PHE A 575 21.30 0.46 -5.58
C PHE A 575 21.49 -1.03 -5.86
N VAL A 576 20.83 -1.90 -5.10
CA VAL A 576 21.02 -3.37 -5.18
C VAL A 576 20.51 -4.01 -6.48
N ASP A 577 19.65 -3.32 -7.22
CA ASP A 577 19.01 -3.77 -8.47
C ASP A 577 19.63 -3.14 -9.72
N ILE A 578 20.73 -2.38 -9.56
CA ILE A 578 21.51 -1.82 -10.67
C ILE A 578 22.89 -2.48 -10.67
N SER A 579 23.31 -2.99 -11.82
CA SER A 579 24.60 -3.64 -12.00
C SER A 579 25.77 -2.64 -12.01
N GLY A 580 26.97 -3.09 -11.66
CA GLY A 580 28.19 -2.31 -11.68
C GLY A 580 28.68 -1.91 -10.30
N ASP A 581 29.77 -1.13 -10.24
CA ASP A 581 30.27 -0.52 -9.02
C ASP A 581 29.35 0.59 -8.53
N PRO A 582 29.48 1.07 -7.27
CA PRO A 582 28.56 2.06 -6.71
C PRO A 582 28.46 3.37 -7.51
N GLN A 583 29.53 3.84 -8.14
CA GLN A 583 29.47 5.03 -8.99
C GLN A 583 28.65 4.80 -10.25
N THR A 584 28.93 3.70 -10.95
CA THR A 584 28.16 3.27 -12.13
C THR A 584 26.66 3.11 -11.81
N GLN A 585 26.34 2.57 -10.63
CA GLN A 585 24.96 2.44 -10.17
C GLN A 585 24.28 3.80 -9.99
N ARG A 586 24.95 4.77 -9.38
CA ARG A 586 24.42 6.14 -9.18
C ARG A 586 24.22 6.87 -10.52
N ASP A 587 25.17 6.78 -11.44
CA ASP A 587 25.09 7.41 -12.76
C ASP A 587 23.97 6.80 -13.60
N SER A 588 23.80 5.48 -13.53
CA SER A 588 22.69 4.77 -14.16
C SER A 588 21.33 5.20 -13.56
N ALA A 589 21.25 5.34 -12.24
CA ALA A 589 20.05 5.82 -11.56
C ALA A 589 19.64 7.22 -12.04
N ARG A 590 20.59 8.16 -12.14
CA ARG A 590 20.35 9.52 -12.66
C ARG A 590 19.85 9.48 -14.10
N SER A 591 20.46 8.67 -14.94
CA SER A 591 20.04 8.50 -16.34
C SER A 591 18.61 7.97 -16.43
N LEU A 592 18.26 6.98 -15.61
CA LEU A 592 16.92 6.40 -15.55
C LEU A 592 15.88 7.41 -15.02
N TRP A 593 16.19 8.18 -13.98
CA TRP A 593 15.28 9.24 -13.48
C TRP A 593 15.04 10.32 -14.52
N ARG A 594 16.07 10.75 -15.25
CA ARG A 594 15.94 11.76 -16.32
C ARG A 594 15.06 11.23 -17.47
N ALA A 595 15.29 10.00 -17.90
CA ALA A 595 14.48 9.35 -18.92
C ALA A 595 13.01 9.18 -18.46
N TYR A 596 12.79 8.84 -17.20
CA TYR A 596 11.46 8.72 -16.64
C TYR A 596 10.74 10.07 -16.53
N ALA A 597 11.43 11.14 -16.16
CA ALA A 597 10.88 12.50 -16.17
C ALA A 597 10.40 12.90 -17.57
N THR A 598 11.16 12.59 -18.62
CA THR A 598 10.74 12.78 -20.01
C THR A 598 9.50 11.95 -20.35
N GLY A 599 9.44 10.70 -19.86
CA GLY A 599 8.26 9.84 -20.00
C GLY A 599 7.02 10.42 -19.33
N LEU A 600 7.15 10.95 -18.12
CA LEU A 600 6.04 11.59 -17.37
C LEU A 600 5.46 12.79 -18.14
N GLN A 601 6.31 13.59 -18.78
CA GLN A 601 5.86 14.71 -19.63
C GLN A 601 5.08 14.25 -20.87
N ALA A 602 5.41 13.08 -21.42
CA ALA A 602 4.72 12.50 -22.57
C ALA A 602 3.37 11.86 -22.22
N TRP A 603 3.19 11.44 -20.97
CA TRP A 603 2.14 10.49 -20.58
C TRP A 603 0.71 11.01 -20.75
N GLU A 604 0.46 12.28 -20.40
CA GLU A 604 -0.87 12.90 -20.53
C GLU A 604 -1.30 12.94 -22.02
N ALA A 605 -0.39 13.30 -22.91
CA ALA A 605 -0.64 13.30 -24.36
C ALA A 605 -0.90 11.89 -24.89
N CYS A 606 -0.14 10.89 -24.43
CA CYS A 606 -0.35 9.47 -24.80
C CYS A 606 -1.73 8.97 -24.38
N THR A 607 -2.14 9.24 -23.15
CA THR A 607 -3.46 8.82 -22.63
C THR A 607 -4.60 9.50 -23.35
N ALA A 608 -4.49 10.81 -23.61
CA ALA A 608 -5.47 11.56 -24.35
C ALA A 608 -5.61 11.04 -25.80
N TRP A 609 -4.49 10.78 -26.48
CA TRP A 609 -4.49 10.21 -27.81
C TRP A 609 -5.18 8.83 -27.85
N MET A 610 -4.89 7.97 -26.88
CA MET A 610 -5.52 6.64 -26.79
C MET A 610 -7.03 6.72 -26.58
N GLN A 611 -7.51 7.68 -25.78
CA GLN A 611 -8.96 7.88 -25.55
C GLN A 611 -9.69 8.31 -26.83
N GLN A 612 -9.03 9.06 -27.70
CA GLN A 612 -9.60 9.57 -28.95
C GLN A 612 -9.52 8.58 -30.11
N ASN A 613 -8.59 7.62 -30.08
CA ASN A 613 -8.26 6.72 -31.20
C ASN A 613 -8.52 5.23 -30.91
N ARG A 614 -9.43 4.96 -30.00
CA ARG A 614 -9.89 3.58 -29.66
C ARG A 614 -10.64 2.90 -30.78
#